data_face976fa9108067b09dccb99d97863c
#
_entry.id   face976fa9108067b09dccb99d97863c
#
_cell.length_a   1.000
_cell.length_b   1.000
_cell.length_c   1.000
_cell.angle_alpha   90.00
_cell.angle_beta   90.00
_cell.angle_gamma   90.00
#
_symmetry.space_group_name_H-M   'P 1'
#
loop_
_entity.id
_entity.type
_entity.pdbx_description
1 polymer ?
#
loop_
_entity_poly.entity_id
_entity_poly.type
_entity_poly.pdbx_seq_one_letter_code
_entity_poly.pdbx_strand_id
1 'polypeptide(L)'
;MKRRLVAVTLSKLVFISIVSVTLYYFAKLFLPLFGIVLDVEQLNLVKSLIIVVAGSIAINIVGNAIIMYLRDRVKEKAYAVGNVVKVIGILAVLLFAISTSRLGTELALLGGTVTGLVLGLALQPVLGNLFAGIIILTTRFVEVGDTVRIVASQIPYQVASLPVYKYFSPDYVAPGYKGRVVEIGLIYTTLILDTGYELRVPNMVLLSSGVVDYTPKWSEKQVVLVRLELPLSVIDLDKLEEEIRKVLEGLNVVAVDYTXQSDXDFVIVRVKLEIPPGENWRXVKSEAXXRLLKYRNEKIGQNLPRYLCLTKGVECTRYLTQM
;
A
#
# COMPACT_ATOMS: atom_id res chain seq x y z
N MET A 1 0.97 -30.34 23.68
CA MET A 1 2.31 -29.78 23.80
C MET A 1 2.33 -28.31 24.27
N LYS A 2 1.57 -27.40 23.68
CA LYS A 2 1.58 -25.97 24.04
C LYS A 2 1.13 -25.66 25.46
N ARG A 3 0.07 -26.30 25.96
CA ARG A 3 -0.42 -26.11 27.35
C ARG A 3 0.65 -26.54 28.39
N ARG A 4 1.36 -27.63 28.11
CA ARG A 4 2.45 -28.12 28.98
C ARG A 4 3.63 -27.13 28.99
N LEU A 5 4.00 -26.56 27.84
CA LEU A 5 5.06 -25.54 27.76
C LEU A 5 4.70 -24.31 28.62
N VAL A 6 3.48 -23.80 28.50
CA VAL A 6 3.00 -22.65 29.28
C VAL A 6 3.03 -22.95 30.77
N ALA A 7 2.52 -24.12 31.17
CA ALA A 7 2.50 -24.55 32.59
C ALA A 7 3.91 -24.63 33.18
N VAL A 8 4.85 -25.23 32.43
CA VAL A 8 6.27 -25.37 32.89
C VAL A 8 6.93 -23.98 32.99
N THR A 9 6.67 -23.09 32.02
CA THR A 9 7.20 -21.73 32.05
C THR A 9 6.67 -20.97 33.26
N LEU A 10 5.36 -21.02 33.51
CA LEU A 10 4.73 -20.37 34.66
C LEU A 10 5.29 -20.92 36.00
N SER A 11 5.44 -22.24 36.13
CA SER A 11 5.99 -22.82 37.35
C SER A 11 7.42 -22.34 37.62
N LYS A 12 8.27 -22.22 36.60
CA LYS A 12 9.63 -21.68 36.72
C LYS A 12 9.62 -20.22 37.17
N LEU A 13 8.72 -19.39 36.60
CA LEU A 13 8.61 -17.98 36.98
C LEU A 13 8.13 -17.81 38.43
N VAL A 14 7.14 -18.60 38.84
CA VAL A 14 6.64 -18.61 40.21
C VAL A 14 7.78 -19.02 41.18
N PHE A 15 8.55 -20.07 40.86
CA PHE A 15 9.68 -20.52 41.64
C PHE A 15 10.71 -19.40 41.82
N ILE A 16 11.11 -18.72 40.73
CA ILE A 16 12.08 -17.62 40.79
C ILE A 16 11.53 -16.47 41.66
N SER A 17 10.25 -16.15 41.55
CA SER A 17 9.62 -15.10 42.35
C SER A 17 9.66 -15.45 43.85
N ILE A 18 9.34 -16.72 44.21
CA ILE A 18 9.39 -17.18 45.61
C ILE A 18 10.82 -17.08 46.16
N VAL A 19 11.80 -17.58 45.37
CA VAL A 19 13.22 -17.54 45.77
C VAL A 19 13.68 -16.10 45.97
N SER A 20 13.30 -15.19 45.06
CA SER A 20 13.69 -13.78 45.14
C SER A 20 13.14 -13.08 46.38
N VAL A 21 11.85 -13.32 46.66
CA VAL A 21 11.17 -12.77 47.85
C VAL A 21 11.82 -13.32 49.13
N THR A 22 12.08 -14.65 49.19
CA THR A 22 12.72 -15.31 50.32
C THR A 22 14.13 -14.72 50.56
N LEU A 23 14.92 -14.56 49.51
CA LEU A 23 16.27 -13.99 49.59
C LEU A 23 16.25 -12.55 50.11
N TYR A 24 15.32 -11.72 49.65
CA TYR A 24 15.16 -10.35 50.12
C TYR A 24 14.81 -10.30 51.62
N TYR A 25 13.82 -11.08 52.04
CA TYR A 25 13.41 -11.12 53.46
C TYR A 25 14.49 -11.76 54.35
N PHE A 26 15.23 -12.71 53.84
CA PHE A 26 16.39 -13.26 54.55
C PHE A 26 17.43 -12.16 54.83
N ALA A 27 17.78 -11.38 53.82
CA ALA A 27 18.71 -10.27 53.97
C ALA A 27 18.19 -9.21 54.97
N LYS A 28 16.88 -8.93 54.95
CA LYS A 28 16.26 -7.88 55.78
C LYS A 28 16.07 -8.30 57.23
N LEU A 29 15.66 -9.56 57.48
CA LEU A 29 15.22 -9.99 58.81
C LEU A 29 16.26 -10.89 59.55
N PHE A 30 16.98 -11.73 58.80
CA PHE A 30 17.89 -12.71 59.40
C PHE A 30 19.33 -12.20 59.57
N LEU A 31 19.86 -11.40 58.64
CA LEU A 31 21.21 -10.87 58.72
C LEU A 31 21.44 -10.06 60.03
N PRO A 32 20.46 -9.20 60.48
CA PRO A 32 20.62 -8.48 61.74
C PRO A 32 20.79 -9.43 62.93
N LEU A 33 20.22 -10.63 62.94
CA LEU A 33 20.38 -11.62 64.03
C LEU A 33 21.82 -12.09 64.16
N PHE A 34 22.63 -11.98 63.09
CA PHE A 34 24.06 -12.35 63.10
C PHE A 34 24.97 -11.11 63.27
N GLY A 35 24.40 -9.96 63.68
CA GLY A 35 25.13 -8.72 63.89
C GLY A 35 25.44 -7.94 62.63
N ILE A 36 24.87 -8.36 61.48
CA ILE A 36 25.08 -7.70 60.20
C ILE A 36 23.83 -6.82 59.91
N VAL A 37 23.89 -5.57 60.30
CA VAL A 37 22.77 -4.62 60.08
C VAL A 37 23.03 -3.83 58.81
N LEU A 38 22.22 -4.09 57.79
CA LEU A 38 22.27 -3.39 56.50
C LEU A 38 21.46 -2.08 56.60
N ASP A 39 22.07 -0.98 56.16
CA ASP A 39 21.35 0.31 56.10
C ASP A 39 20.41 0.29 54.86
N VAL A 40 19.59 1.38 54.75
CA VAL A 40 18.58 1.47 53.70
C VAL A 40 19.20 1.42 52.30
N GLU A 41 20.37 2.03 52.11
CA GLU A 41 21.06 2.02 50.79
C GLU A 41 21.58 0.64 50.44
N GLN A 42 22.20 -0.05 51.41
CA GLN A 42 22.69 -1.43 51.23
C GLN A 42 21.55 -2.39 50.94
N LEU A 43 20.40 -2.23 51.60
CA LEU A 43 19.19 -3.03 51.35
C LEU A 43 18.65 -2.80 49.96
N ASN A 44 18.66 -1.58 49.48
CA ASN A 44 18.25 -1.24 48.10
C ASN A 44 19.21 -1.82 47.07
N LEU A 45 20.50 -1.84 47.32
CA LEU A 45 21.50 -2.52 46.46
C LEU A 45 21.23 -4.01 46.37
N VAL A 46 20.97 -4.68 47.51
CA VAL A 46 20.60 -6.11 47.54
C VAL A 46 19.35 -6.36 46.74
N LYS A 47 18.34 -5.51 46.92
CA LYS A 47 17.08 -5.59 46.18
C LYS A 47 17.32 -5.43 44.66
N SER A 48 18.11 -4.43 44.24
CA SER A 48 18.46 -4.20 42.84
C SER A 48 19.19 -5.39 42.24
N LEU A 49 20.13 -5.96 42.96
CA LEU A 49 20.89 -7.14 42.52
C LEU A 49 19.96 -8.33 42.30
N ILE A 50 19.05 -8.59 43.27
CA ILE A 50 18.05 -9.67 43.16
C ILE A 50 17.18 -9.43 41.90
N ILE A 51 16.72 -8.20 41.66
CA ILE A 51 15.90 -7.84 40.49
C ILE A 51 16.66 -8.13 39.19
N VAL A 52 17.95 -7.74 39.11
CA VAL A 52 18.76 -7.94 37.87
C VAL A 52 18.92 -9.44 37.60
N VAL A 53 19.36 -10.22 38.65
CA VAL A 53 19.63 -11.63 38.48
C VAL A 53 18.34 -12.42 38.17
N ALA A 54 17.32 -12.26 39.02
CA ALA A 54 16.06 -12.99 38.87
C ALA A 54 15.30 -12.57 37.61
N GLY A 55 15.29 -11.27 37.34
CA GLY A 55 14.65 -10.69 36.13
C GLY A 55 15.29 -11.17 34.85
N SER A 56 16.65 -11.22 34.82
CA SER A 56 17.39 -11.71 33.64
C SER A 56 17.11 -13.21 33.40
N ILE A 57 17.04 -14.00 34.46
CA ILE A 57 16.69 -15.44 34.38
C ILE A 57 15.25 -15.57 33.86
N ALA A 58 14.31 -14.80 34.42
CA ALA A 58 12.90 -14.82 34.02
C ALA A 58 12.73 -14.46 32.53
N ILE A 59 13.39 -13.39 32.07
CA ILE A 59 13.34 -12.95 30.68
C ILE A 59 13.93 -14.03 29.75
N ASN A 60 15.02 -14.69 30.14
CA ASN A 60 15.57 -15.80 29.35
C ASN A 60 14.58 -16.97 29.26
N ILE A 61 13.89 -17.30 30.32
CA ILE A 61 12.87 -18.37 30.32
C ILE A 61 11.72 -18.00 29.39
N VAL A 62 11.23 -16.76 29.45
CA VAL A 62 10.14 -16.25 28.59
C VAL A 62 10.58 -16.25 27.12
N GLY A 63 11.78 -15.72 26.84
CA GLY A 63 12.33 -15.69 25.47
C GLY A 63 12.47 -17.08 24.86
N ASN A 64 12.97 -18.03 25.64
CA ASN A 64 13.11 -19.44 25.21
C ASN A 64 11.72 -20.08 24.99
N ALA A 65 10.75 -19.78 25.83
CA ALA A 65 9.38 -20.29 25.68
C ALA A 65 8.75 -19.75 24.38
N ILE A 66 8.99 -18.46 24.05
CA ILE A 66 8.53 -17.84 22.79
C ILE A 66 9.20 -18.52 21.60
N ILE A 67 10.51 -18.77 21.64
CA ILE A 67 11.23 -19.48 20.57
C ILE A 67 10.60 -20.87 20.36
N MET A 68 10.40 -21.65 21.44
CA MET A 68 9.81 -22.99 21.34
C MET A 68 8.36 -22.94 20.81
N TYR A 69 7.58 -21.94 21.19
CA TYR A 69 6.19 -21.78 20.75
C TYR A 69 6.10 -21.44 19.27
N LEU A 70 7.00 -20.57 18.76
CA LEU A 70 6.99 -20.08 17.39
C LEU A 70 7.74 -20.97 16.41
N ARG A 71 8.66 -21.81 16.89
CA ARG A 71 9.57 -22.62 16.06
C ARG A 71 8.82 -23.46 15.01
N ASP A 72 7.67 -24.04 15.39
CA ASP A 72 6.87 -24.88 14.50
C ASP A 72 6.23 -24.08 13.34
N ARG A 73 6.04 -22.77 13.54
CA ARG A 73 5.34 -21.89 12.55
C ARG A 73 6.31 -21.10 11.67
N VAL A 74 7.35 -20.52 12.27
CA VAL A 74 8.22 -19.57 11.55
C VAL A 74 9.69 -20.00 11.52
N LYS A 75 9.99 -21.25 11.93
CA LYS A 75 11.32 -21.88 11.85
C LYS A 75 12.43 -20.96 12.42
N GLU A 76 13.41 -20.59 11.60
CA GLU A 76 14.55 -19.77 11.99
C GLU A 76 14.16 -18.38 12.52
N LYS A 77 13.08 -17.79 12.03
CA LYS A 77 12.61 -16.47 12.47
C LYS A 77 12.16 -16.46 13.94
N ALA A 78 11.84 -17.63 14.52
CA ALA A 78 11.48 -17.74 15.93
C ALA A 78 12.63 -17.27 16.84
N TYR A 79 13.89 -17.55 16.47
CA TYR A 79 15.07 -17.12 17.23
C TYR A 79 15.22 -15.60 17.22
N ALA A 80 14.98 -14.96 16.07
CA ALA A 80 15.04 -13.50 15.97
C ALA A 80 14.02 -12.85 16.91
N VAL A 81 12.77 -13.33 16.89
CA VAL A 81 11.69 -12.81 17.76
C VAL A 81 12.05 -13.03 19.24
N GLY A 82 12.47 -14.23 19.61
CA GLY A 82 12.83 -14.55 20.99
C GLY A 82 14.00 -13.71 21.50
N ASN A 83 15.00 -13.47 20.65
CA ASN A 83 16.17 -12.65 21.02
C ASN A 83 15.80 -11.17 21.19
N VAL A 84 14.95 -10.63 20.32
CA VAL A 84 14.41 -9.26 20.46
C VAL A 84 13.70 -9.12 21.81
N VAL A 85 12.84 -10.09 22.18
CA VAL A 85 12.12 -10.10 23.46
C VAL A 85 13.11 -10.12 24.63
N LYS A 86 14.18 -10.94 24.53
CA LYS A 86 15.22 -11.01 25.57
C LYS A 86 15.93 -9.67 25.74
N VAL A 87 16.36 -9.03 24.64
CA VAL A 87 17.07 -7.74 24.70
C VAL A 87 16.18 -6.67 25.33
N ILE A 88 14.94 -6.52 24.85
CA ILE A 88 13.98 -5.54 25.38
C ILE A 88 13.69 -5.84 26.87
N GLY A 89 13.48 -7.10 27.19
CA GLY A 89 13.19 -7.53 28.57
C GLY A 89 14.34 -7.26 29.53
N ILE A 90 15.59 -7.52 29.11
CA ILE A 90 16.79 -7.27 29.95
C ILE A 90 16.93 -5.73 30.16
N LEU A 91 16.73 -4.91 29.11
CA LEU A 91 16.75 -3.45 29.25
C LEU A 91 15.71 -2.99 30.27
N ALA A 92 14.49 -3.52 30.20
CA ALA A 92 13.41 -3.20 31.14
C ALA A 92 13.77 -3.60 32.58
N VAL A 93 14.38 -4.79 32.78
CA VAL A 93 14.85 -5.28 34.10
C VAL A 93 15.91 -4.33 34.66
N LEU A 94 16.88 -3.92 33.84
CA LEU A 94 17.95 -2.99 34.27
C LEU A 94 17.36 -1.61 34.67
N LEU A 95 16.48 -1.04 33.89
CA LEU A 95 15.80 0.23 34.20
C LEU A 95 15.03 0.13 35.52
N PHE A 96 14.30 -0.99 35.70
CA PHE A 96 13.51 -1.23 36.92
C PHE A 96 14.43 -1.40 38.15
N ALA A 97 15.55 -2.11 38.02
CA ALA A 97 16.52 -2.29 39.10
C ALA A 97 17.15 -0.94 39.52
N ILE A 98 17.53 -0.12 38.53
CA ILE A 98 18.09 1.23 38.77
C ILE A 98 17.08 2.11 39.53
N SER A 99 15.80 2.02 39.16
CA SER A 99 14.74 2.84 39.77
C SER A 99 14.54 2.57 41.27
N THR A 100 15.08 1.47 41.80
CA THR A 100 14.94 1.14 43.24
C THR A 100 15.92 1.93 44.16
N SER A 101 16.90 2.66 43.59
CA SER A 101 17.83 3.52 44.37
C SER A 101 17.37 4.97 44.32
N ARG A 102 17.79 5.79 45.30
CA ARG A 102 17.43 7.21 45.38
C ARG A 102 17.89 8.02 44.14
N LEU A 103 19.14 7.82 43.76
CA LEU A 103 19.70 8.46 42.53
C LEU A 103 19.13 7.80 41.27
N GLY A 104 18.71 6.56 41.36
CA GLY A 104 18.21 5.79 40.23
C GLY A 104 16.85 6.24 39.72
N THR A 105 16.02 6.86 40.59
CA THR A 105 14.68 7.28 40.15
C THR A 105 14.74 8.36 39.05
N GLU A 106 15.59 9.37 39.22
CA GLU A 106 15.80 10.43 38.25
C GLU A 106 16.46 9.90 36.96
N LEU A 107 17.50 9.07 37.13
CA LEU A 107 18.19 8.43 35.98
C LEU A 107 17.27 7.45 35.23
N ALA A 108 16.42 6.72 35.95
CA ALA A 108 15.47 5.79 35.33
C ALA A 108 14.38 6.56 34.55
N LEU A 109 13.91 7.69 35.07
CA LEU A 109 12.95 8.54 34.37
C LEU A 109 13.55 9.10 33.07
N LEU A 110 14.75 9.68 33.16
CA LEU A 110 15.45 10.22 31.98
C LEU A 110 15.77 9.12 30.96
N GLY A 111 16.36 8.01 31.42
CA GLY A 111 16.72 6.88 30.57
C GLY A 111 15.50 6.20 29.95
N GLY A 112 14.43 6.06 30.73
CA GLY A 112 13.14 5.52 30.26
C GLY A 112 12.51 6.40 29.20
N THR A 113 12.51 7.72 29.41
CA THR A 113 11.98 8.69 28.45
C THR A 113 12.75 8.65 27.14
N VAL A 114 14.08 8.70 27.19
CA VAL A 114 14.93 8.65 25.97
C VAL A 114 14.74 7.32 25.25
N THR A 115 14.76 6.21 25.97
CA THR A 115 14.58 4.86 25.40
C THR A 115 13.18 4.74 24.78
N GLY A 116 12.16 5.21 25.46
CA GLY A 116 10.77 5.22 24.97
C GLY A 116 10.63 6.04 23.68
N LEU A 117 11.26 7.20 23.63
CA LEU A 117 11.28 8.06 22.45
C LEU A 117 11.96 7.35 21.26
N VAL A 118 13.16 6.79 21.49
CA VAL A 118 13.93 6.09 20.45
C VAL A 118 13.12 4.89 19.92
N LEU A 119 12.57 4.07 20.81
CA LEU A 119 11.75 2.92 20.43
C LEU A 119 10.48 3.34 19.69
N GLY A 120 9.82 4.40 20.15
CA GLY A 120 8.63 4.96 19.51
C GLY A 120 8.90 5.39 18.07
N LEU A 121 10.01 6.13 17.87
CA LEU A 121 10.43 6.55 16.52
C LEU A 121 10.81 5.35 15.65
N ALA A 122 11.50 4.36 16.22
CA ALA A 122 11.88 3.15 15.49
C ALA A 122 10.65 2.30 15.08
N LEU A 123 9.60 2.28 15.89
CA LEU A 123 8.37 1.53 15.64
C LEU A 123 7.34 2.33 14.81
N GLN A 124 7.55 3.61 14.62
CA GLN A 124 6.61 4.50 13.94
C GLN A 124 6.11 3.95 12.59
N PRO A 125 6.98 3.44 11.69
CA PRO A 125 6.48 2.92 10.41
C PRO A 125 5.61 1.66 10.57
N VAL A 126 5.91 0.82 11.55
CA VAL A 126 5.13 -0.41 11.82
C VAL A 126 3.76 -0.05 12.37
N LEU A 127 3.73 0.81 13.40
CA LEU A 127 2.49 1.28 14.04
C LEU A 127 1.63 2.07 13.03
N GLY A 128 2.26 2.91 12.21
CA GLY A 128 1.57 3.66 11.15
C GLY A 128 0.84 2.74 10.19
N ASN A 129 1.50 1.69 9.71
CA ASN A 129 0.88 0.72 8.81
C ASN A 129 -0.23 -0.09 9.51
N LEU A 130 -0.02 -0.47 10.76
CA LEU A 130 -1.02 -1.18 11.56
C LEU A 130 -2.31 -0.34 11.71
N PHE A 131 -2.18 0.92 12.14
CA PHE A 131 -3.32 1.82 12.30
C PHE A 131 -3.99 2.12 10.95
N ALA A 132 -3.19 2.33 9.89
CA ALA A 132 -3.73 2.51 8.54
C ALA A 132 -4.54 1.27 8.09
N GLY A 133 -4.06 0.07 8.37
CA GLY A 133 -4.79 -1.17 8.07
C GLY A 133 -6.13 -1.24 8.78
N ILE A 134 -6.15 -0.90 10.06
CA ILE A 134 -7.40 -0.84 10.86
C ILE A 134 -8.37 0.19 10.26
N ILE A 135 -7.87 1.37 9.89
CA ILE A 135 -8.69 2.43 9.27
C ILE A 135 -9.26 1.95 7.93
N ILE A 136 -8.44 1.36 7.05
CA ILE A 136 -8.89 0.85 5.75
C ILE A 136 -10.04 -0.16 5.94
N LEU A 137 -9.85 -1.10 6.88
CA LEU A 137 -10.85 -2.15 7.16
C LEU A 137 -12.15 -1.59 7.75
N THR A 138 -12.05 -0.60 8.65
CA THR A 138 -13.24 -0.05 9.34
C THR A 138 -13.99 0.96 8.49
N THR A 139 -13.29 1.75 7.68
CA THR A 139 -13.93 2.77 6.80
C THR A 139 -14.34 2.21 5.44
N ARG A 140 -13.89 1.00 5.12
CA ARG A 140 -14.08 0.40 3.78
C ARG A 140 -13.50 1.30 2.68
N PHE A 141 -12.34 1.89 2.96
CA PHE A 141 -11.63 2.75 2.00
C PHE A 141 -11.36 2.03 0.68
N VAL A 142 -10.97 0.76 0.76
CA VAL A 142 -10.98 -0.22 -0.33
C VAL A 142 -11.46 -1.55 0.26
N GLU A 143 -12.03 -2.42 -0.57
CA GLU A 143 -12.50 -3.74 -0.15
C GLU A 143 -11.86 -4.85 -0.98
N VAL A 144 -11.80 -6.05 -0.40
CA VAL A 144 -11.32 -7.23 -1.14
C VAL A 144 -12.28 -7.49 -2.30
N GLY A 145 -11.73 -7.61 -3.50
CA GLY A 145 -12.48 -7.75 -4.74
C GLY A 145 -12.53 -6.48 -5.58
N ASP A 146 -12.26 -5.31 -4.98
CA ASP A 146 -12.27 -4.04 -5.71
C ASP A 146 -11.17 -4.02 -6.77
N THR A 147 -11.49 -3.42 -7.91
CA THR A 147 -10.52 -3.10 -8.96
C THR A 147 -10.17 -1.62 -8.82
N VAL A 148 -8.94 -1.35 -8.37
CA VAL A 148 -8.51 0.01 -8.06
C VAL A 148 -7.24 0.38 -8.81
N ARG A 149 -7.05 1.68 -9.02
CA ARG A 149 -5.77 2.25 -9.45
C ARG A 149 -5.24 3.11 -8.32
N ILE A 150 -4.02 2.82 -7.90
CA ILE A 150 -3.33 3.52 -6.81
C ILE A 150 -2.30 4.48 -7.42
N VAL A 151 -2.39 5.74 -7.03
CA VAL A 151 -1.43 6.79 -7.42
C VAL A 151 -0.79 7.33 -6.14
N ALA A 152 0.48 7.03 -5.96
CA ALA A 152 1.23 7.45 -4.78
C ALA A 152 2.64 7.86 -5.15
N SER A 153 3.12 8.94 -4.56
CA SER A 153 4.49 9.42 -4.78
C SER A 153 5.54 8.46 -4.20
N GLN A 154 5.17 7.73 -3.16
CA GLN A 154 6.05 6.75 -2.50
C GLN A 154 6.23 5.46 -3.31
N ILE A 155 5.37 5.22 -4.32
CA ILE A 155 5.49 4.07 -5.22
C ILE A 155 5.78 4.63 -6.61
N PRO A 156 7.06 4.78 -6.98
CA PRO A 156 7.40 5.43 -8.25
C PRO A 156 6.86 4.63 -9.43
N TYR A 157 6.04 5.28 -10.23
CA TYR A 157 5.51 4.74 -11.47
C TYR A 157 6.33 5.32 -12.61
N GLN A 158 7.05 4.44 -13.29
CA GLN A 158 7.92 4.85 -14.40
C GLN A 158 7.06 5.08 -15.64
N VAL A 159 6.91 6.34 -16.02
CA VAL A 159 6.24 6.71 -17.25
C VAL A 159 7.25 6.49 -18.40
N ALA A 160 6.89 5.64 -19.35
CA ALA A 160 7.71 5.44 -20.56
C ALA A 160 7.86 6.80 -21.27
N SER A 161 9.06 7.12 -21.73
CA SER A 161 9.29 8.34 -22.51
C SER A 161 8.61 8.18 -23.88
N LEU A 162 7.43 8.74 -24.01
CA LEU A 162 6.63 8.72 -25.23
C LEU A 162 6.85 10.02 -26.03
N PRO A 163 6.66 10.00 -27.35
CA PRO A 163 6.65 11.24 -28.13
C PRO A 163 5.68 12.26 -27.53
N VAL A 164 6.04 13.53 -27.60
CA VAL A 164 5.34 14.64 -26.92
C VAL A 164 3.83 14.64 -27.22
N TYR A 165 3.44 14.40 -28.47
CA TYR A 165 2.02 14.40 -28.86
C TYR A 165 1.19 13.32 -28.15
N LYS A 166 1.80 12.27 -27.65
CA LYS A 166 1.10 11.19 -26.94
C LYS A 166 0.78 11.54 -25.48
N TYR A 167 1.49 12.53 -24.92
CA TYR A 167 1.23 12.99 -23.55
C TYR A 167 -0.12 13.72 -23.40
N PHE A 168 -0.65 14.24 -24.48
CA PHE A 168 -1.93 14.94 -24.48
C PHE A 168 -3.13 14.00 -24.49
N SER A 169 -2.91 12.69 -24.53
CA SER A 169 -3.99 11.71 -24.44
C SER A 169 -4.06 11.14 -23.03
N PRO A 170 -5.08 11.47 -22.23
CA PRO A 170 -5.22 10.92 -20.87
C PRO A 170 -5.44 9.40 -20.86
N ASP A 171 -5.78 8.82 -22.00
CA ASP A 171 -5.96 7.37 -22.11
C ASP A 171 -4.65 6.62 -22.28
N TYR A 172 -3.56 7.31 -22.61
CA TYR A 172 -2.29 6.66 -22.95
C TYR A 172 -1.41 6.40 -21.73
N VAL A 173 -1.38 7.33 -20.80
CA VAL A 173 -0.56 7.22 -19.59
C VAL A 173 -1.40 7.63 -18.39
N ALA A 174 -2.11 6.68 -17.83
CA ALA A 174 -2.74 6.89 -16.53
C ALA A 174 -1.72 6.49 -15.46
N PRO A 175 -1.22 7.43 -14.66
CA PRO A 175 -0.21 7.13 -13.67
C PRO A 175 -0.73 6.15 -12.62
N GLY A 176 0.18 5.39 -12.03
CA GLY A 176 -0.13 4.49 -10.94
C GLY A 176 -0.34 3.04 -11.37
N TYR A 177 -0.55 2.20 -10.38
CA TYR A 177 -0.71 0.75 -10.55
C TYR A 177 -2.18 0.39 -10.46
N LYS A 178 -2.67 -0.32 -11.48
CA LYS A 178 -4.04 -0.81 -11.53
C LYS A 178 -4.05 -2.31 -11.26
N GLY A 179 -4.94 -2.73 -10.37
CA GLY A 179 -5.08 -4.14 -10.02
C GLY A 179 -6.32 -4.42 -9.19
N ARG A 180 -6.55 -5.68 -8.90
CA ARG A 180 -7.63 -6.14 -8.06
C ARG A 180 -7.11 -6.42 -6.65
N VAL A 181 -7.78 -5.89 -5.64
CA VAL A 181 -7.46 -6.13 -4.23
C VAL A 181 -7.83 -7.57 -3.89
N VAL A 182 -6.83 -8.34 -3.41
CA VAL A 182 -7.04 -9.75 -3.04
C VAL A 182 -6.95 -10.00 -1.54
N GLU A 183 -6.22 -9.13 -0.83
CA GLU A 183 -6.05 -9.28 0.62
C GLU A 183 -5.76 -7.92 1.25
N ILE A 184 -6.40 -7.65 2.38
CA ILE A 184 -6.09 -6.48 3.23
C ILE A 184 -5.56 -7.03 4.56
N GLY A 185 -4.24 -6.98 4.72
CA GLY A 185 -3.56 -7.38 5.95
C GLY A 185 -3.40 -6.20 6.91
N LEU A 186 -2.83 -6.46 8.09
CA LEU A 186 -2.61 -5.42 9.09
C LEU A 186 -1.52 -4.42 8.69
N ILE A 187 -0.54 -4.85 7.89
CA ILE A 187 0.63 -4.03 7.51
C ILE A 187 0.60 -3.68 6.01
N TYR A 188 0.17 -4.62 5.16
CA TYR A 188 0.14 -4.47 3.70
C TYR A 188 -1.22 -4.86 3.15
N THR A 189 -1.60 -4.20 2.06
CA THR A 189 -2.68 -4.61 1.17
C THR A 189 -2.06 -5.21 -0.08
N THR A 190 -2.57 -6.36 -0.52
CA THR A 190 -2.08 -7.10 -1.68
C THR A 190 -3.04 -6.93 -2.85
N LEU A 191 -2.48 -6.57 -4.02
CA LEU A 191 -3.22 -6.46 -5.28
C LEU A 191 -2.62 -7.41 -6.32
N ILE A 192 -3.46 -7.96 -7.18
CA ILE A 192 -3.01 -8.60 -8.42
C ILE A 192 -3.19 -7.56 -9.53
N LEU A 193 -2.08 -7.17 -10.14
CA LEU A 193 -2.06 -6.18 -11.22
C LEU A 193 -2.70 -6.75 -12.50
N ASP A 194 -3.11 -5.87 -13.40
CA ASP A 194 -3.63 -6.25 -14.73
C ASP A 194 -2.61 -7.11 -15.52
N THR A 195 -1.32 -7.01 -15.18
CA THR A 195 -0.23 -7.83 -15.76
C THR A 195 -0.11 -9.23 -15.14
N GLY A 196 -0.88 -9.52 -14.09
CA GLY A 196 -0.84 -10.79 -13.37
C GLY A 196 0.15 -10.83 -12.20
N TYR A 197 0.97 -9.82 -12.02
CA TYR A 197 1.93 -9.76 -10.92
C TYR A 197 1.29 -9.29 -9.61
N GLU A 198 1.82 -9.78 -8.50
CA GLU A 198 1.41 -9.38 -7.16
C GLU A 198 2.12 -8.08 -6.74
N LEU A 199 1.36 -7.09 -6.30
CA LEU A 199 1.87 -5.85 -5.72
C LEU A 199 1.43 -5.78 -4.26
N ARG A 200 2.37 -5.63 -3.34
CA ARG A 200 2.10 -5.40 -1.91
C ARG A 200 2.37 -3.94 -1.58
N VAL A 201 1.33 -3.26 -1.14
CA VAL A 201 1.38 -1.83 -0.81
C VAL A 201 1.28 -1.69 0.71
N PRO A 202 2.24 -1.01 1.37
CA PRO A 202 2.10 -0.68 2.79
C PRO A 202 0.80 0.09 3.03
N ASN A 203 0.07 -0.26 4.08
CA ASN A 203 -1.27 0.32 4.32
C ASN A 203 -1.22 1.85 4.50
N MET A 204 -0.16 2.38 5.13
CA MET A 204 0.02 3.81 5.29
C MET A 204 0.16 4.53 3.94
N VAL A 205 0.87 3.90 2.98
CA VAL A 205 1.01 4.42 1.61
C VAL A 205 -0.34 4.38 0.89
N LEU A 206 -1.07 3.27 1.01
CA LEU A 206 -2.40 3.13 0.38
C LEU A 206 -3.37 4.18 0.91
N LEU A 207 -3.44 4.38 2.23
CA LEU A 207 -4.35 5.33 2.87
C LEU A 207 -4.01 6.79 2.49
N SER A 208 -2.74 7.09 2.21
CA SER A 208 -2.28 8.43 1.80
C SER A 208 -2.24 8.63 0.29
N SER A 209 -2.62 7.61 -0.49
CA SER A 209 -2.61 7.67 -1.96
C SER A 209 -3.94 8.15 -2.54
N GLY A 210 -3.91 8.61 -3.78
CA GLY A 210 -5.12 8.76 -4.59
C GLY A 210 -5.55 7.37 -5.07
N VAL A 211 -6.78 6.99 -4.76
CA VAL A 211 -7.33 5.70 -5.20
C VAL A 211 -8.50 5.98 -6.14
N VAL A 212 -8.39 5.48 -7.38
CA VAL A 212 -9.50 5.47 -8.34
C VAL A 212 -10.11 4.07 -8.28
N ASP A 213 -11.35 3.99 -7.83
CA ASP A 213 -12.08 2.73 -7.75
C ASP A 213 -12.89 2.52 -9.04
N TYR A 214 -12.63 1.40 -9.71
CA TYR A 214 -13.33 0.97 -10.93
C TYR A 214 -14.49 0.02 -10.61
N THR A 215 -14.69 -0.31 -9.34
CA THR A 215 -15.79 -1.18 -8.91
C THR A 215 -17.08 -0.35 -8.86
N PRO A 216 -18.16 -0.76 -9.53
CA PRO A 216 -19.39 0.06 -9.58
C PRO A 216 -20.18 -0.02 -8.28
N LYS A 217 -19.77 0.73 -7.27
CA LYS A 217 -20.44 0.79 -5.95
C LYS A 217 -21.46 1.92 -5.87
N TRP A 218 -21.11 3.09 -6.46
CA TRP A 218 -21.90 4.33 -6.32
C TRP A 218 -22.46 4.82 -7.62
N SER A 219 -21.97 4.31 -8.77
CA SER A 219 -22.44 4.69 -10.09
C SER A 219 -22.98 3.48 -10.84
N GLU A 220 -24.19 3.59 -11.30
CA GLU A 220 -24.81 2.57 -12.14
C GLU A 220 -24.28 2.62 -13.57
N LYS A 221 -23.54 3.68 -13.91
CA LYS A 221 -23.10 3.95 -15.26
C LYS A 221 -21.59 4.18 -15.31
N GLN A 222 -20.93 3.45 -16.19
CA GLN A 222 -19.52 3.68 -16.50
C GLN A 222 -19.42 4.42 -17.84
N VAL A 223 -18.60 5.46 -17.90
CA VAL A 223 -18.35 6.19 -19.14
C VAL A 223 -16.92 5.91 -19.59
N VAL A 224 -16.78 5.49 -20.84
CA VAL A 224 -15.49 5.20 -21.46
C VAL A 224 -15.25 6.15 -22.62
N LEU A 225 -14.02 6.66 -22.72
CA LEU A 225 -13.61 7.60 -23.75
C LEU A 225 -12.87 6.86 -24.85
N VAL A 226 -13.29 7.09 -26.10
CA VAL A 226 -12.61 6.60 -27.30
C VAL A 226 -12.13 7.80 -28.07
N ARG A 227 -10.83 7.89 -28.31
CA ARG A 227 -10.19 8.98 -29.04
C ARG A 227 -9.88 8.57 -30.48
N LEU A 228 -10.16 9.44 -31.41
CA LEU A 228 -9.88 9.24 -32.84
C LEU A 228 -9.30 10.52 -33.42
N GLU A 229 -8.27 10.40 -34.24
CA GLU A 229 -7.74 11.49 -35.07
C GLU A 229 -8.26 11.31 -36.49
N LEU A 230 -8.89 12.35 -37.02
CA LEU A 230 -9.47 12.36 -38.35
C LEU A 230 -8.86 13.47 -39.20
N PRO A 231 -8.45 13.20 -40.47
CA PRO A 231 -7.93 14.24 -41.33
C PRO A 231 -9.07 15.18 -41.77
N LEU A 232 -8.85 16.48 -41.58
CA LEU A 232 -9.82 17.51 -41.97
C LEU A 232 -10.12 17.52 -43.48
N SER A 233 -9.16 17.05 -44.28
CA SER A 233 -9.28 16.99 -45.74
C SER A 233 -10.36 16.04 -46.25
N VAL A 234 -10.79 15.06 -45.46
CA VAL A 234 -11.67 13.97 -45.90
C VAL A 234 -13.00 13.91 -45.13
N ILE A 235 -13.20 14.80 -44.16
CA ILE A 235 -14.41 14.79 -43.33
C ILE A 235 -15.22 16.07 -43.53
N ASP A 236 -16.51 15.97 -43.29
CA ASP A 236 -17.45 17.10 -43.20
C ASP A 236 -17.78 17.27 -41.70
N LEU A 237 -17.31 18.36 -41.12
CA LEU A 237 -17.49 18.62 -39.69
C LEU A 237 -18.96 18.74 -39.27
N ASP A 238 -19.81 19.23 -40.18
CA ASP A 238 -21.23 19.40 -39.88
C ASP A 238 -21.99 18.08 -39.81
N LYS A 239 -21.50 17.05 -40.50
CA LYS A 239 -22.12 15.71 -40.54
C LYS A 239 -21.39 14.68 -39.65
N LEU A 240 -20.22 15.04 -39.16
CA LEU A 240 -19.32 14.09 -38.51
C LEU A 240 -19.97 13.42 -37.28
N GLU A 241 -20.66 14.17 -36.44
CA GLU A 241 -21.31 13.59 -35.27
C GLU A 241 -22.35 12.54 -35.66
N GLU A 242 -23.20 12.86 -36.67
CA GLU A 242 -24.22 11.93 -37.15
C GLU A 242 -23.59 10.64 -37.72
N GLU A 243 -22.54 10.82 -38.53
CA GLU A 243 -21.80 9.68 -39.10
C GLU A 243 -21.19 8.81 -38.04
N ILE A 244 -20.56 9.39 -36.99
CA ILE A 244 -19.97 8.65 -35.88
C ILE A 244 -21.05 7.88 -35.11
N ARG A 245 -22.18 8.50 -34.82
CA ARG A 245 -23.32 7.84 -34.15
C ARG A 245 -23.82 6.66 -34.97
N LYS A 246 -23.89 6.80 -36.30
CA LYS A 246 -24.29 5.72 -37.21
C LYS A 246 -23.29 4.55 -37.23
N VAL A 247 -21.98 4.88 -37.28
CA VAL A 247 -20.89 3.87 -37.23
C VAL A 247 -20.93 3.08 -35.94
N LEU A 248 -21.30 3.73 -34.83
CA LEU A 248 -21.37 3.15 -33.52
C LEU A 248 -22.78 2.68 -33.14
N GLU A 249 -23.65 2.47 -34.12
CA GLU A 249 -24.99 1.95 -33.88
C GLU A 249 -24.96 0.67 -33.06
N GLY A 250 -25.77 0.62 -31.99
CA GLY A 250 -25.77 -0.47 -31.01
C GLY A 250 -24.91 -0.23 -29.80
N LEU A 251 -24.07 0.81 -29.81
CA LEU A 251 -23.33 1.26 -28.62
C LEU A 251 -23.96 2.56 -28.10
N ASN A 252 -23.99 2.73 -26.78
CA ASN A 252 -24.63 3.92 -26.19
C ASN A 252 -23.68 5.13 -26.23
N VAL A 253 -23.78 5.91 -27.33
CA VAL A 253 -22.97 7.13 -27.52
C VAL A 253 -23.62 8.30 -26.77
N VAL A 254 -22.97 8.71 -25.67
CA VAL A 254 -23.45 9.86 -24.86
C VAL A 254 -23.11 11.19 -25.51
N ALA A 255 -21.85 11.33 -25.98
CA ALA A 255 -21.39 12.60 -26.59
C ALA A 255 -20.27 12.34 -27.59
N VAL A 256 -20.17 13.24 -28.56
CA VAL A 256 -19.05 13.32 -29.49
C VAL A 256 -18.44 14.72 -29.30
N ASP A 257 -17.25 14.78 -28.71
CA ASP A 257 -16.57 16.05 -28.39
C ASP A 257 -15.40 16.29 -29.36
N TYR A 258 -15.27 17.52 -29.88
CA TYR A 258 -14.10 17.97 -30.62
C TYR A 258 -13.15 18.59 -29.61
N THR A 259 -12.06 17.95 -29.39
CA THR A 259 -11.21 18.31 -28.24
C THR A 259 -9.87 18.94 -28.52
N UNK A 260 -9.52 18.78 -29.79
CA UNK A 260 -8.29 19.42 -30.13
C UNK A 260 -8.11 19.29 -31.60
N GLN A 261 -7.10 20.11 -31.95
CA GLN A 261 -6.59 19.96 -33.31
C GLN A 261 -5.15 19.43 -33.23
N SER A 262 -4.83 18.38 -33.99
CA SER A 262 -3.48 17.81 -34.06
C SER A 262 -2.87 18.27 -35.39
N ASP A 263 -1.88 19.08 -35.32
CA ASP A 263 -1.29 19.75 -36.49
C ASP A 263 -2.36 20.54 -37.26
N UNK A 264 -2.07 20.73 -38.29
CA UNK A 264 -2.91 21.52 -39.07
C UNK A 264 -3.99 20.75 -39.74
N ASP A 265 -3.68 19.55 -39.88
CA ASP A 265 -4.42 18.71 -40.81
C ASP A 265 -5.44 17.77 -40.14
N PHE A 266 -5.44 17.62 -38.81
CA PHE A 266 -6.24 16.62 -38.11
C PHE A 266 -7.07 17.24 -36.99
N VAL A 267 -8.30 16.75 -36.81
CA VAL A 267 -9.11 17.02 -35.64
C VAL A 267 -9.10 15.81 -34.70
N ILE A 268 -9.03 16.06 -33.41
CA ILE A 268 -9.13 15.01 -32.39
C ILE A 268 -10.57 14.96 -31.90
N VAL A 269 -11.22 13.86 -32.18
CA VAL A 269 -12.58 13.58 -31.72
C VAL A 269 -12.55 12.63 -30.57
N ARG A 270 -13.32 12.91 -29.55
CA ARG A 270 -13.48 12.06 -28.36
C ARG A 270 -14.93 11.64 -28.24
N VAL A 271 -15.15 10.32 -28.35
CA VAL A 271 -16.49 9.73 -28.23
C VAL A 271 -16.66 9.20 -26.80
N LYS A 272 -17.70 9.63 -26.12
CA LYS A 272 -18.10 9.15 -24.80
C LYS A 272 -19.12 8.05 -24.95
N LEU A 273 -18.78 6.85 -24.46
CA LEU A 273 -19.68 5.69 -24.49
C LEU A 273 -20.09 5.36 -23.05
N GLU A 274 -21.37 5.24 -22.81
CA GLU A 274 -21.91 4.74 -21.55
C GLU A 274 -22.01 3.22 -21.64
N ILE A 275 -21.49 2.56 -20.61
CA ILE A 275 -21.44 1.09 -20.53
C ILE A 275 -22.30 0.63 -19.38
N PRO A 276 -23.25 -0.30 -19.61
CA PRO A 276 -24.06 -0.85 -18.54
C PRO A 276 -23.23 -1.60 -17.49
N PRO A 277 -23.68 -1.63 -16.24
CA PRO A 277 -22.97 -2.40 -15.20
C PRO A 277 -22.83 -3.87 -15.59
N GLY A 278 -21.65 -4.41 -15.33
CA GLY A 278 -21.36 -5.82 -15.61
C GLY A 278 -20.79 -6.10 -17.00
N GLU A 279 -20.87 -5.15 -17.92
CA GLU A 279 -20.24 -5.30 -19.23
C GLU A 279 -18.73 -5.01 -19.15
N ASN A 280 -17.97 -5.73 -19.98
CA ASN A 280 -16.53 -5.50 -20.06
C ASN A 280 -16.24 -4.26 -20.89
N TRP A 281 -15.97 -3.16 -20.20
CA TRP A 281 -15.69 -1.86 -20.83
C TRP A 281 -14.53 -1.91 -21.84
N ARG A 282 -13.57 -2.77 -21.63
CA ARG A 282 -12.46 -2.96 -22.57
C ARG A 282 -12.90 -3.56 -23.92
N UNK A 283 -13.76 -4.12 -23.95
CA UNK A 283 -14.24 -4.74 -25.06
C UNK A 283 -15.03 -3.82 -25.88
N VAL A 284 -15.87 -3.22 -25.09
CA VAL A 284 -16.69 -2.19 -25.76
C VAL A 284 -15.80 -1.09 -26.36
N LYS A 285 -14.84 -0.61 -25.59
CA LYS A 285 -13.86 0.39 -26.07
C LYS A 285 -13.08 -0.12 -27.28
N SER A 286 -12.64 -1.36 -27.25
CA SER A 286 -11.89 -1.98 -28.35
C SER A 286 -12.74 -2.13 -29.60
N GLU A 287 -13.98 -2.54 -29.48
CA GLU A 287 -14.96 -2.63 -30.58
C GLU A 287 -15.22 -1.24 -31.17
N ALA A 288 -15.53 -0.29 -30.39
CA ALA A 288 -15.66 1.10 -30.86
C ALA A 288 -14.39 1.60 -31.56
N UNK A 289 -13.25 1.35 -31.17
CA UNK A 289 -12.08 1.63 -31.75
C UNK A 289 -11.94 0.96 -32.96
N UNK A 290 -12.36 -0.04 -33.26
CA UNK A 290 -12.30 -0.75 -34.39
C UNK A 290 -13.14 -0.24 -35.43
N ARG A 291 -14.39 -0.02 -35.09
CA ARG A 291 -15.38 0.57 -36.02
C ARG A 291 -14.94 1.94 -36.49
N LEU A 292 -14.52 2.81 -35.60
CA LEU A 292 -14.06 4.16 -35.90
C LEU A 292 -12.82 4.19 -36.81
N LEU A 293 -11.89 3.30 -36.61
CA LEU A 293 -10.70 3.17 -37.47
C LEU A 293 -11.08 2.71 -38.89
N LYS A 294 -12.03 1.80 -39.00
CA LYS A 294 -12.56 1.37 -40.30
C LYS A 294 -13.21 2.56 -41.02
N TYR A 295 -14.05 3.29 -40.30
CA TYR A 295 -14.67 4.52 -40.82
C TYR A 295 -13.61 5.52 -41.33
N ARG A 296 -12.59 5.80 -40.52
CA ARG A 296 -11.50 6.71 -40.90
C ARG A 296 -10.81 6.21 -42.19
N ASN A 297 -10.46 4.95 -42.27
CA ASN A 297 -9.77 4.39 -43.43
C ASN A 297 -10.62 4.40 -44.69
N GLU A 298 -11.93 4.16 -44.52
CA GLU A 298 -12.89 4.26 -45.64
C GLU A 298 -12.98 5.70 -46.19
N LYS A 299 -13.09 6.69 -45.29
CA LYS A 299 -13.11 8.11 -45.67
C LYS A 299 -11.82 8.52 -46.39
N ILE A 300 -10.67 8.08 -45.93
CA ILE A 300 -9.37 8.31 -46.58
C ILE A 300 -9.36 7.65 -47.96
N GLY A 301 -9.80 6.40 -48.06
CA GLY A 301 -9.85 5.64 -49.33
C GLY A 301 -10.72 6.28 -50.38
N GLN A 302 -11.93 6.73 -49.98
CA GLN A 302 -12.88 7.43 -50.87
C GLN A 302 -12.32 8.75 -51.37
N ASN A 303 -11.45 9.41 -50.60
CA ASN A 303 -10.90 10.74 -50.88
C ASN A 303 -9.36 10.70 -50.97
N LEU A 304 -8.79 9.57 -51.40
CA LEU A 304 -7.34 9.35 -51.38
C LEU A 304 -6.54 10.42 -52.12
N PRO A 305 -6.94 10.85 -53.34
CA PRO A 305 -6.20 11.92 -54.04
C PRO A 305 -6.16 13.23 -53.25
N ARG A 306 -7.31 13.65 -52.69
CA ARG A 306 -7.40 14.87 -51.89
C ARG A 306 -6.57 14.76 -50.60
N TYR A 307 -6.62 13.60 -49.95
CA TYR A 307 -5.82 13.31 -48.73
C TYR A 307 -4.33 13.42 -49.02
N LEU A 308 -3.86 12.77 -50.09
CA LEU A 308 -2.43 12.77 -50.46
C LEU A 308 -1.94 14.17 -50.85
N CYS A 309 -2.79 14.91 -51.57
CA CYS A 309 -2.48 16.29 -51.99
C CYS A 309 -2.30 17.20 -50.75
N LEU A 310 -3.30 17.22 -49.86
CA LEU A 310 -3.33 18.16 -48.73
C LEU A 310 -2.43 17.77 -47.54
N THR A 311 -2.29 16.47 -47.28
CA THR A 311 -1.50 16.01 -46.13
C THR A 311 -0.05 15.61 -46.45
N LYS A 312 0.23 15.17 -47.68
CA LYS A 312 1.56 14.66 -48.06
C LYS A 312 2.27 15.50 -49.12
N GLY A 313 1.63 16.52 -49.61
CA GLY A 313 2.20 17.42 -50.62
C GLY A 313 2.50 16.76 -51.98
N VAL A 314 1.87 15.63 -52.25
CA VAL A 314 2.13 14.86 -53.47
C VAL A 314 1.31 15.45 -54.63
N GLU A 315 2.00 15.99 -55.63
CA GLU A 315 1.50 16.50 -56.93
C GLU A 315 0.02 16.89 -56.97
N CYS A 316 -0.32 18.04 -56.39
CA CYS A 316 -1.68 18.59 -56.37
C CYS A 316 -2.19 19.08 -57.75
N THR A 317 -1.30 19.38 -58.67
CA THR A 317 -1.58 19.97 -59.96
C THR A 317 -2.61 19.21 -60.80
N ARG A 318 -2.66 17.89 -60.66
CA ARG A 318 -3.55 17.03 -61.45
C ARG A 318 -5.00 16.98 -60.93
N TYR A 319 -5.21 17.39 -59.67
CA TYR A 319 -6.52 17.26 -59.01
C TYR A 319 -7.24 18.58 -58.82
N LEU A 320 -6.51 19.71 -58.80
CA LEU A 320 -7.10 21.02 -58.65
C LEU A 320 -7.75 21.54 -59.95
N THR A 321 -7.42 20.92 -61.09
CA THR A 321 -8.01 21.26 -62.39
C THR A 321 -9.35 20.57 -62.68
N GLN A 322 -9.80 19.65 -61.77
CA GLN A 322 -11.09 18.94 -61.92
C GLN A 322 -12.18 19.39 -60.93
N MET A 323 -11.93 20.42 -60.15
CA MET A 323 -12.91 21.11 -59.30
C MET A 323 -13.37 22.37 -59.97
#